data_1cc152a9385cbe2a61b9606e37476917
#
_entry.id   1cc152a9385cbe2a61b9606e37476917
#
_cell.length_a   1.000
_cell.length_b   1.000
_cell.length_c   1.000
_cell.angle_alpha   90.00
_cell.angle_beta   90.00
_cell.angle_gamma   90.00
#
_symmetry.space_group_name_H-M   'P 1'
#
loop_
_entity.id
_entity.type
_entity.pdbx_description
1 polymer ?
#
loop_
_entity_poly.entity_id
_entity_poly.type
_entity_poly.pdbx_seq_one_letter_code
_entity_poly.pdbx_strand_id
1 'polypeptide(L)' 'MRFEFYDTKSVLHNVTADIGIDELRSLLSAFKTHCIIDDSDYQYNHFVNWIRKYHGVSINRCGFEVSERIDM' A
#
# COMPACT_ATOMS: atom_id res chain seq x y z
N MET A 1 2.88 9.23 -7.59
CA MET A 1 3.44 8.03 -8.18
C MET A 1 2.39 6.95 -8.30
N ARG A 2 2.40 6.18 -9.38
CA ARG A 2 1.45 5.08 -9.62
C ARG A 2 2.09 3.74 -9.30
N PHE A 3 1.33 2.86 -8.66
CA PHE A 3 1.82 1.52 -8.35
C PHE A 3 0.65 0.53 -8.24
N GLU A 4 1.01 -0.76 -8.35
CA GLU A 4 0.09 -1.87 -8.12
C GLU A 4 0.33 -2.47 -6.74
N PHE A 5 -0.74 -2.81 -6.06
CA PHE A 5 -0.70 -3.42 -4.75
C PHE A 5 -1.65 -4.63 -4.73
N TYR A 6 -1.13 -5.79 -4.35
CA TYR A 6 -1.93 -7.00 -4.12
C TYR A 6 -2.16 -7.18 -2.63
N ASP A 7 -3.41 -7.33 -2.24
CA ASP A 7 -3.75 -7.63 -0.85
C ASP A 7 -3.70 -9.13 -0.56
N THR A 8 -3.99 -9.51 0.68
CA THR A 8 -3.98 -10.91 1.11
C THR A 8 -5.01 -11.79 0.42
N LYS A 9 -6.00 -11.17 -0.22
CA LYS A 9 -7.03 -11.89 -1.00
C LYS A 9 -6.69 -11.95 -2.48
N SER A 10 -5.47 -11.57 -2.85
CA SER A 10 -4.99 -11.52 -4.24
C SER A 10 -5.79 -10.57 -5.13
N VAL A 11 -6.43 -9.58 -4.55
CA VAL A 11 -7.12 -8.53 -5.29
C VAL A 11 -6.10 -7.46 -5.68
N LEU A 12 -6.07 -7.13 -6.97
CA LEU A 12 -5.19 -6.09 -7.49
C LEU A 12 -5.81 -4.71 -7.30
N HIS A 13 -5.02 -3.80 -6.75
CA HIS A 13 -5.38 -2.39 -6.61
C HIS A 13 -4.38 -1.54 -7.38
N ASN A 14 -4.88 -0.70 -8.29
CA ASN A 14 -4.07 0.31 -8.97
C ASN A 14 -4.27 1.64 -8.24
N VAL A 15 -3.18 2.20 -7.75
CA VAL A 15 -3.24 3.35 -6.85
C VAL A 15 -2.21 4.40 -7.22
N THR A 16 -2.45 5.63 -6.77
CA THR A 16 -1.50 6.73 -6.84
C THR A 16 -1.14 7.20 -5.45
N ALA A 17 0.11 7.59 -5.27
CA ALA A 17 0.60 8.22 -4.06
C ALA A 17 1.53 9.37 -4.42
N ASP A 18 1.71 10.30 -3.51
CA ASP A 18 2.57 11.47 -3.69
C ASP A 18 4.00 11.27 -3.17
N ILE A 19 4.39 10.03 -2.97
CA ILE A 19 5.72 9.64 -2.51
C ILE A 19 6.43 8.75 -3.53
N GLY A 20 7.74 8.65 -3.43
CA GLY A 20 8.52 7.80 -4.32
C GLY A 20 8.39 6.32 -4.00
N ILE A 21 8.84 5.48 -4.95
CA ILE A 21 8.71 4.03 -4.86
C ILE A 21 9.51 3.45 -3.69
N ASP A 22 10.70 3.96 -3.43
CA ASP A 22 11.55 3.43 -2.37
C ASP A 22 10.96 3.72 -0.99
N GLU A 23 10.44 4.93 -0.80
CA GLU A 23 9.74 5.29 0.42
C GLU A 23 8.49 4.44 0.60
N LEU A 24 7.74 4.22 -0.47
CA LEU A 24 6.54 3.40 -0.43
C LEU A 24 6.86 1.95 -0.08
N ARG A 25 7.92 1.38 -0.64
CA ARG A 25 8.36 0.02 -0.30
C ARG A 25 8.70 -0.10 1.19
N SER A 26 9.39 0.90 1.73
CA SER A 26 9.72 0.93 3.16
C SER A 26 8.47 0.97 4.02
N LEU A 27 7.49 1.77 3.64
CA LEU A 27 6.22 1.87 4.36
C LEU A 27 5.40 0.58 4.26
N LEU A 28 5.41 -0.07 3.12
CA LEU A 28 4.74 -1.37 2.97
C LEU A 28 5.37 -2.45 3.82
N SER A 29 6.71 -2.47 3.92
CA SER A 29 7.41 -3.40 4.80
C SER A 29 7.06 -3.15 6.27
N ALA A 30 7.00 -1.89 6.67
CA ALA A 30 6.60 -1.51 8.03
C ALA A 30 5.15 -1.90 8.31
N PHE A 31 4.27 -1.71 7.36
CA PHE A 31 2.87 -2.11 7.48
C PHE A 31 2.71 -3.62 7.62
N LYS A 32 3.45 -4.38 6.83
CA LYS A 32 3.44 -5.84 6.92
C LYS A 32 3.86 -6.32 8.31
N THR A 33 4.91 -5.72 8.87
CA THR A 33 5.34 -6.01 10.24
C THR A 33 4.25 -5.65 11.25
N HIS A 34 3.61 -4.50 11.08
CA HIS A 34 2.50 -4.07 11.92
C HIS A 34 1.35 -5.08 11.91
N CYS A 35 0.99 -5.58 10.72
CA CYS A 35 -0.07 -6.59 10.59
C CYS A 35 0.30 -7.90 11.30
N ILE A 36 1.56 -8.32 11.25
CA ILE A 36 2.03 -9.52 11.96
C ILE A 36 1.87 -9.33 13.47
N ILE A 37 2.26 -8.18 13.99
CA ILE A 37 2.18 -7.88 15.43
C ILE A 37 0.72 -7.84 15.88
N ASP A 38 -0.17 -7.24 15.08
CA ASP A 38 -1.59 -7.11 15.39
C ASP A 38 -2.42 -8.35 15.04
N ASP A 39 -1.77 -9.39 14.48
CA ASP A 39 -2.46 -10.59 13.98
C ASP A 39 -3.58 -10.25 13.00
N SER A 40 -3.28 -9.39 12.04
CA SER A 40 -4.23 -8.92 11.04
C SER A 40 -3.68 -9.10 9.62
N ASP A 41 -4.59 -9.14 8.66
CA ASP A 41 -4.23 -9.23 7.24
C ASP A 41 -3.87 -7.85 6.69
N TYR A 42 -2.90 -7.81 5.76
CA TYR A 42 -2.61 -6.57 5.05
C TYR A 42 -3.59 -6.38 3.89
N GLN A 43 -4.74 -5.82 4.18
CA GLN A 43 -5.75 -5.47 3.19
C GLN A 43 -5.55 -4.02 2.73
N TYR A 44 -6.03 -3.72 1.53
CA TYR A 44 -5.88 -2.39 0.95
C TYR A 44 -6.45 -1.28 1.86
N ASN A 45 -7.68 -1.45 2.30
CA ASN A 45 -8.31 -0.42 3.17
C ASN A 45 -7.59 -0.26 4.50
N HIS A 46 -7.07 -1.35 5.04
CA HIS A 46 -6.28 -1.31 6.27
C HIS A 46 -4.98 -0.53 6.05
N PHE A 47 -4.30 -0.78 4.94
CA PHE A 47 -3.09 -0.05 4.57
C PHE A 47 -3.36 1.44 4.37
N VAL A 48 -4.41 1.79 3.64
CA VAL A 48 -4.79 3.20 3.41
C VAL A 48 -4.98 3.95 4.72
N ASN A 49 -5.70 3.36 5.66
CA ASN A 49 -5.97 3.97 6.96
C ASN A 49 -4.69 4.09 7.79
N TRP A 50 -3.88 3.04 7.82
CA TRP A 50 -2.64 3.01 8.57
C TRP A 50 -1.63 4.04 8.07
N ILE A 51 -1.38 4.09 6.76
CA ILE A 51 -0.40 4.98 6.18
C ILE A 51 -0.81 6.45 6.34
N ARG A 52 -2.09 6.74 6.22
CA ARG A 52 -2.59 8.10 6.44
C ARG A 52 -2.48 8.52 7.89
N LYS A 53 -2.84 7.63 8.81
CA LYS A 53 -2.83 7.94 10.25
C LYS A 53 -1.42 8.14 10.80
N TYR A 54 -0.49 7.27 10.42
CA TYR A 54 0.84 7.24 11.03
C TYR A 54 1.92 7.94 10.22
N HIS A 55 1.73 8.14 8.94
CA HIS A 55 2.74 8.73 8.05
C HIS A 55 2.24 9.92 7.25
N GLY A 56 0.97 10.25 7.34
CA GLY A 56 0.40 11.40 6.65
C GLY A 56 0.38 11.25 5.13
N VAL A 57 0.50 10.03 4.61
CA VAL A 57 0.50 9.75 3.18
C VAL A 57 -0.90 9.36 2.73
N SER A 58 -1.36 10.00 1.65
CA SER A 58 -2.65 9.66 1.04
C SER A 58 -2.41 8.85 -0.22
N ILE A 59 -3.15 7.75 -0.37
CA ILE A 59 -3.18 6.98 -1.60
C ILE A 59 -4.61 6.89 -2.12
N ASN A 60 -4.77 6.92 -3.43
CA ASN A 60 -6.07 6.87 -4.09
C ASN A 60 -6.04 5.85 -5.21
N ARG A 61 -7.17 5.22 -5.45
CA ARG A 61 -7.30 4.34 -6.60
C ARG A 61 -7.20 5.15 -7.88
N CYS A 62 -6.50 4.63 -8.88
CA CYS A 62 -6.42 5.24 -10.20
C CYS A 62 -6.99 4.29 -11.26
N GLY A 63 -7.08 4.78 -12.49
CA GLY A 63 -7.58 3.98 -13.61
C GLY A 63 -6.57 2.97 -14.13
N PHE A 64 -6.71 2.59 -15.39
CA PHE A 64 -6.05 1.42 -15.98
C PHE A 64 -4.65 1.67 -16.53
N GLU A 65 -3.95 2.70 -16.05
CA GLU A 65 -2.62 2.97 -16.54
C GLU A 65 -1.58 2.04 -15.93
N VAL A 66 -0.53 1.79 -16.71
CA VAL A 66 0.59 0.98 -16.24
C VAL A 66 1.25 1.66 -15.05
N SER A 67 1.44 0.90 -13.99
CA SER A 67 2.10 1.34 -12.78
C SER A 67 3.21 0.36 -12.41
N GLU A 68 4.15 0.80 -11.59
CA GLU A 68 5.15 -0.11 -11.05
C GLU A 68 4.51 -1.07 -10.06
N ARG A 69 4.92 -2.33 -10.12
CA ARG A 69 4.46 -3.34 -9.20
C ARG A 69 5.27 -3.28 -7.92
N ILE A 70 4.57 -3.32 -6.80
CA ILE A 70 5.19 -3.48 -5.50
C ILE A 70 4.75 -4.83 -4.94
N ASP A 71 5.70 -5.74 -4.83
CA ASP A 71 5.48 -7.06 -4.24
C ASP A 71 5.72 -6.99 -2.73
N MET A 72 4.78 -7.57 -2.02
CA MET A 72 4.86 -7.59 -0.56
C MET A 72 5.24 -8.95 -0.03
#